data_580fe1721f549e07e47d01a340512f21
#
_entry.id   580fe1721f549e07e47d01a340512f21
#
_cell.length_a   1.000
_cell.length_b   1.000
_cell.length_c   1.000
_cell.angle_alpha   90.00
_cell.angle_beta   90.00
_cell.angle_gamma   90.00
#
_symmetry.space_group_name_H-M   'P 1'
#
loop_
_entity.id
_entity.type
_entity.pdbx_description
1 polymer ?
#
loop_
_entity_poly.entity_id
_entity_poly.type
_entity_poly.pdbx_seq_one_letter_code
_entity_poly.pdbx_strand_id
1 'polypeptide(L)'
;MIENIKVLHDRLHVFFTNQKQEEYPIIWLRDHARDEINWDSRTSQRKIFTASLDSNVQIKNAEILEKGKYINIKWSDLDKPVKYSYDFLFNNSLKLNKKNSNLKLWKKDEIKENIYIDFETVISKEGYKIFLKNLYNYGFCVIKNCKTELSSVEKIAKKIGYVRHSIFGGLWSFESDENMADSAYTQEELRPHTDSSYSNDVPCLQLLLCC
;
A
#
# COMPACT_ATOMS: atom_id res chain seq x y z
N MET A 1 -0.74 27.86 3.78
CA MET A 1 -2.18 27.67 4.01
C MET A 1 -2.87 27.42 2.68
N ILE A 2 -4.06 26.86 2.70
CA ILE A 2 -4.87 26.65 1.49
C ILE A 2 -5.56 28.00 1.17
N GLU A 3 -5.38 28.49 -0.03
CA GLU A 3 -5.91 29.76 -0.50
C GLU A 3 -7.18 29.59 -1.33
N ASN A 4 -7.17 28.60 -2.23
CA ASN A 4 -8.28 28.32 -3.11
C ASN A 4 -8.35 26.83 -3.48
N ILE A 5 -9.54 26.39 -3.89
CA ILE A 5 -9.79 25.02 -4.38
C ILE A 5 -10.67 25.06 -5.63
N LYS A 6 -10.46 24.10 -6.52
CA LYS A 6 -11.31 23.92 -7.70
C LYS A 6 -11.58 22.43 -7.89
N VAL A 7 -12.83 22.04 -7.81
CA VAL A 7 -13.28 20.67 -8.09
C VAL A 7 -13.41 20.48 -9.59
N LEU A 8 -12.74 19.51 -10.15
CA LEU A 8 -12.88 19.03 -11.52
C LEU A 8 -13.52 17.64 -11.51
N HIS A 9 -13.81 17.12 -12.70
CA HIS A 9 -14.51 15.83 -12.83
C HIS A 9 -13.81 14.67 -12.09
N ASP A 10 -12.48 14.58 -12.19
CA ASP A 10 -11.66 13.47 -11.69
C ASP A 10 -10.65 13.86 -10.60
N ARG A 11 -10.56 15.15 -10.25
CA ARG A 11 -9.55 15.66 -9.32
C ARG A 11 -9.95 16.94 -8.59
N LEU A 12 -9.31 17.18 -7.46
CA LEU A 12 -9.36 18.43 -6.73
C LEU A 12 -8.06 19.19 -6.95
N HIS A 13 -8.13 20.40 -7.49
CA HIS A 13 -7.01 21.33 -7.51
C HIS A 13 -6.98 22.13 -6.23
N VAL A 14 -5.81 22.23 -5.62
CA VAL A 14 -5.57 22.98 -4.39
C VAL A 14 -4.48 24.01 -4.62
N PHE A 15 -4.77 25.26 -4.33
CA PHE A 15 -3.87 26.40 -4.44
C PHE A 15 -3.42 26.81 -3.04
N PHE A 16 -2.12 26.91 -2.83
CA PHE A 16 -1.52 27.26 -1.55
C PHE A 16 -0.95 28.68 -1.59
N THR A 17 -0.93 29.36 -0.46
CA THR A 17 -0.47 30.75 -0.31
C THR A 17 0.98 31.00 -0.75
N ASN A 18 1.80 29.99 -0.88
CA ASN A 18 3.17 30.05 -1.40
C ASN A 18 3.25 29.85 -2.93
N GLN A 19 2.15 30.05 -3.65
CA GLN A 19 2.02 29.83 -5.10
C GLN A 19 2.16 28.36 -5.55
N LYS A 20 2.33 27.43 -4.62
CA LYS A 20 2.32 26.00 -4.94
C LYS A 20 0.90 25.56 -5.34
N GLN A 21 0.81 24.78 -6.38
CA GLN A 21 -0.45 24.19 -6.86
C GLN A 21 -0.29 22.69 -6.94
N GLU A 22 -1.29 21.95 -6.48
CA GLU A 22 -1.29 20.50 -6.49
C GLU A 22 -2.64 19.95 -6.93
N GLU A 23 -2.61 18.79 -7.54
CA GLU A 23 -3.78 18.09 -8.03
C GLU A 23 -3.90 16.74 -7.34
N TYR A 24 -5.08 16.45 -6.79
CA TYR A 24 -5.35 15.20 -6.11
C TYR A 24 -6.48 14.46 -6.83
N PRO A 25 -6.26 13.24 -7.32
CA PRO A 25 -7.35 12.41 -7.85
C PRO A 25 -8.44 12.22 -6.79
N ILE A 26 -9.71 12.29 -7.21
CA ILE A 26 -10.86 12.14 -6.31
C ILE A 26 -10.81 10.81 -5.58
N ILE A 27 -10.52 9.72 -6.29
CA ILE A 27 -10.42 8.39 -5.70
C ILE A 27 -9.30 8.31 -4.64
N TRP A 28 -8.15 8.96 -4.86
CA TRP A 28 -7.08 9.00 -3.89
C TRP A 28 -7.47 9.76 -2.61
N LEU A 29 -8.11 10.92 -2.76
CA LEU A 29 -8.61 11.67 -1.59
C LEU A 29 -9.63 10.85 -0.80
N ARG A 30 -10.57 10.20 -1.50
CA ARG A 30 -11.59 9.37 -0.86
C ARG A 30 -10.97 8.17 -0.12
N ASP A 31 -9.98 7.54 -0.68
CA ASP A 31 -9.23 6.44 -0.06
C ASP A 31 -8.46 6.88 1.20
N HIS A 32 -8.09 8.15 1.27
CA HIS A 32 -7.38 8.75 2.41
C HIS A 32 -8.29 9.48 3.40
N ALA A 33 -9.59 9.22 3.37
CA ALA A 33 -10.52 9.75 4.35
C ALA A 33 -10.19 9.23 5.76
N ARG A 34 -10.08 10.14 6.74
CA ARG A 34 -9.70 9.84 8.13
C ARG A 34 -10.83 10.11 9.12
N ASP A 35 -12.05 9.92 8.69
CA ASP A 35 -13.21 9.89 9.60
C ASP A 35 -13.30 8.55 10.35
N GLU A 36 -14.15 8.46 11.35
CA GLU A 36 -14.29 7.29 12.22
C GLU A 36 -14.73 6.00 11.48
N ILE A 37 -15.38 6.14 10.33
CA ILE A 37 -15.82 4.99 9.51
C ILE A 37 -14.65 4.41 8.75
N ASN A 38 -13.77 5.26 8.22
CA ASN A 38 -12.71 4.88 7.29
C ASN A 38 -11.33 4.72 7.95
N TRP A 39 -11.19 5.17 9.21
CA TRP A 39 -9.91 5.21 9.90
C TRP A 39 -10.03 4.80 11.36
N ASP A 40 -9.14 3.93 11.81
CA ASP A 40 -8.94 3.63 13.24
C ASP A 40 -7.78 4.47 13.76
N SER A 41 -8.09 5.47 14.60
CA SER A 41 -7.08 6.36 15.18
C SER A 41 -6.19 5.68 16.23
N ARG A 42 -6.68 4.61 16.86
CA ARG A 42 -5.95 3.86 17.89
C ARG A 42 -4.81 3.05 17.29
N THR A 43 -5.06 2.37 16.18
CA THR A 43 -4.09 1.53 15.48
C THR A 43 -3.41 2.24 14.32
N SER A 44 -3.87 3.46 13.97
CA SER A 44 -3.45 4.21 12.77
C SER A 44 -3.64 3.40 11.47
N GLN A 45 -4.69 2.59 11.42
CA GLN A 45 -4.99 1.73 10.27
C GLN A 45 -6.23 2.22 9.51
N ARG A 46 -6.21 2.02 8.19
CA ARG A 46 -7.37 2.24 7.34
C ARG A 46 -8.34 1.07 7.47
N LYS A 47 -9.61 1.38 7.67
CA LYS A 47 -10.71 0.41 7.62
C LYS A 47 -11.25 0.23 6.20
N ILE A 48 -10.92 1.15 5.31
CA ILE A 48 -11.37 1.15 3.92
C ILE A 48 -10.50 0.23 3.07
N PHE A 49 -11.13 -0.51 2.19
CA PHE A 49 -10.45 -1.29 1.17
C PHE A 49 -10.55 -0.56 -0.18
N THR A 50 -9.44 -0.07 -0.69
CA THR A 50 -9.38 0.77 -1.90
C THR A 50 -10.14 0.19 -3.09
N ALA A 51 -10.02 -1.13 -3.32
CA ALA A 51 -10.69 -1.79 -4.44
C ALA A 51 -12.22 -1.93 -4.28
N SER A 52 -12.77 -1.67 -3.08
CA SER A 52 -14.22 -1.65 -2.85
C SER A 52 -14.85 -0.27 -3.04
N LEU A 53 -14.05 0.77 -3.25
CA LEU A 53 -14.54 2.10 -3.53
C LEU A 53 -15.22 2.14 -4.90
N ASP A 54 -16.35 2.83 -4.98
CA ASP A 54 -16.96 3.15 -6.26
C ASP A 54 -16.02 4.06 -7.05
N SER A 55 -15.62 3.62 -8.24
CA SER A 55 -14.80 4.41 -9.16
C SER A 55 -15.46 5.73 -9.59
N ASN A 56 -16.80 5.81 -9.45
CA ASN A 56 -17.61 6.99 -9.76
C ASN A 56 -17.87 7.89 -8.55
N VAL A 57 -17.19 7.66 -7.42
CA VAL A 57 -17.31 8.52 -6.24
C VAL A 57 -17.02 9.98 -6.61
N GLN A 58 -17.86 10.91 -6.11
CA GLN A 58 -17.82 12.32 -6.47
C GLN A 58 -17.72 13.21 -5.22
N ILE A 59 -17.08 14.36 -5.40
CA ILE A 59 -17.15 15.47 -4.45
C ILE A 59 -18.47 16.21 -4.70
N LYS A 60 -19.42 16.15 -3.75
CA LYS A 60 -20.67 16.93 -3.80
C LYS A 60 -20.47 18.40 -3.43
N ASN A 61 -19.60 18.64 -2.47
CA ASN A 61 -19.22 19.98 -2.04
C ASN A 61 -17.82 19.94 -1.41
N ALA A 62 -17.09 21.04 -1.56
CA ALA A 62 -15.81 21.24 -0.88
C ALA A 62 -15.69 22.71 -0.45
N GLU A 63 -15.27 22.95 0.78
CA GLU A 63 -15.11 24.27 1.36
C GLU A 63 -13.83 24.39 2.17
N ILE A 64 -13.26 25.59 2.18
CA ILE A 64 -12.07 25.90 2.97
C ILE A 64 -12.51 26.33 4.36
N LEU A 65 -11.94 25.71 5.40
CA LEU A 65 -12.23 26.03 6.79
C LEU A 65 -11.01 26.60 7.52
N GLU A 66 -11.27 27.30 8.61
CA GLU A 66 -10.26 27.80 9.55
C GLU A 66 -9.10 28.54 8.85
N LYS A 67 -9.47 29.51 7.98
CA LYS A 67 -8.51 30.35 7.23
C LYS A 67 -7.48 29.53 6.43
N GLY A 68 -7.91 28.43 5.84
CA GLY A 68 -7.06 27.60 4.97
C GLY A 68 -6.29 26.50 5.70
N LYS A 69 -6.63 26.18 6.95
CA LYS A 69 -6.05 25.03 7.67
C LYS A 69 -6.61 23.70 7.20
N TYR A 70 -7.86 23.68 6.75
CA TYR A 70 -8.56 22.46 6.34
C TYR A 70 -9.38 22.70 5.07
N ILE A 71 -9.58 21.59 4.34
CA ILE A 71 -10.66 21.45 3.35
C ILE A 71 -11.67 20.48 3.95
N ASN A 72 -12.93 20.83 3.92
CA ASN A 72 -14.04 19.97 4.31
C ASN A 72 -14.74 19.48 3.05
N ILE A 73 -14.77 18.16 2.83
CA ILE A 73 -15.29 17.57 1.59
C ILE A 73 -16.54 16.73 1.92
N LYS A 74 -17.66 17.05 1.27
CA LYS A 74 -18.86 16.22 1.26
C LYS A 74 -18.81 15.26 0.09
N TRP A 75 -18.75 13.97 0.39
CA TRP A 75 -18.68 12.89 -0.58
C TRP A 75 -20.05 12.42 -1.04
N SER A 76 -20.12 11.74 -2.21
CA SER A 76 -21.36 11.14 -2.72
C SER A 76 -21.79 9.91 -1.94
N ASP A 77 -20.86 9.21 -1.33
CA ASP A 77 -21.01 7.93 -0.65
C ASP A 77 -20.86 8.00 0.88
N LEU A 78 -20.71 9.19 1.44
CA LEU A 78 -20.66 9.41 2.90
C LEU A 78 -21.73 10.40 3.37
N ASP A 79 -22.32 10.12 4.50
CA ASP A 79 -23.32 11.01 5.13
C ASP A 79 -22.68 12.27 5.72
N LYS A 80 -21.52 12.11 6.34
CA LYS A 80 -20.78 13.20 6.99
C LYS A 80 -19.63 13.68 6.11
N PRO A 81 -19.35 14.98 6.10
CA PRO A 81 -18.17 15.51 5.39
C PRO A 81 -16.88 15.11 6.10
N VAL A 82 -15.80 15.00 5.33
CA VAL A 82 -14.47 14.63 5.79
C VAL A 82 -13.52 15.82 5.73
N LYS A 83 -12.77 16.06 6.80
CA LYS A 83 -11.76 17.10 6.87
C LYS A 83 -10.39 16.59 6.43
N TYR A 84 -9.71 17.36 5.59
CA TYR A 84 -8.33 17.15 5.17
C TYR A 84 -7.49 18.34 5.59
N SER A 85 -6.42 18.11 6.35
CA SER A 85 -5.56 19.20 6.82
C SER A 85 -4.66 19.75 5.72
N TYR A 86 -4.28 21.02 5.83
CA TYR A 86 -3.24 21.62 5.01
C TYR A 86 -1.96 20.78 5.00
N ASP A 87 -1.47 20.35 6.16
CA ASP A 87 -0.23 19.59 6.27
C ASP A 87 -0.30 18.26 5.53
N PHE A 88 -1.43 17.55 5.65
CA PHE A 88 -1.65 16.32 4.90
C PHE A 88 -1.57 16.57 3.38
N LEU A 89 -2.30 17.54 2.88
CA LEU A 89 -2.33 17.83 1.45
C LEU A 89 -0.98 18.35 0.95
N PHE A 90 -0.36 19.28 1.67
CA PHE A 90 0.90 19.90 1.26
C PHE A 90 2.07 18.91 1.20
N ASN A 91 2.13 17.98 2.16
CA ASN A 91 3.21 16.99 2.26
C ASN A 91 3.00 15.75 1.36
N ASN A 92 1.77 15.49 0.91
CA ASN A 92 1.43 14.37 0.03
C ASN A 92 1.18 14.81 -1.42
N SER A 93 2.00 15.71 -1.92
CA SER A 93 1.99 16.14 -3.31
C SER A 93 2.21 14.97 -4.27
N LEU A 94 1.23 14.72 -5.13
CA LEU A 94 1.26 13.62 -6.10
C LEU A 94 1.99 14.05 -7.38
N LYS A 95 3.23 14.50 -7.30
CA LYS A 95 4.10 14.59 -8.48
C LYS A 95 4.42 13.18 -8.95
N LEU A 96 3.56 12.66 -9.81
CA LEU A 96 3.78 11.39 -10.47
C LEU A 96 5.06 11.49 -11.31
N ASN A 97 6.18 11.10 -10.74
CA ASN A 97 7.35 10.73 -11.52
C ASN A 97 6.92 9.53 -12.37
N LYS A 98 6.62 9.75 -13.64
CA LYS A 98 6.45 8.69 -14.63
C LYS A 98 7.80 7.97 -14.79
N LYS A 99 8.14 7.10 -13.86
CA LYS A 99 9.19 6.10 -14.09
C LYS A 99 8.59 5.08 -15.08
N ASN A 100 9.21 4.92 -16.23
CA ASN A 100 8.95 3.80 -17.12
C ASN A 100 9.27 2.53 -16.33
N SER A 101 8.26 1.89 -15.75
CA SER A 101 8.42 0.61 -15.09
C SER A 101 7.99 -0.48 -16.06
N ASN A 102 8.81 -1.52 -16.20
CA ASN A 102 8.43 -2.73 -16.94
C ASN A 102 7.51 -3.64 -16.12
N LEU A 103 6.90 -3.10 -15.07
CA LEU A 103 5.92 -3.82 -14.25
C LEU A 103 4.73 -4.23 -15.11
N LYS A 104 4.39 -5.50 -15.04
CA LYS A 104 3.20 -6.06 -15.67
C LYS A 104 2.05 -5.99 -14.67
N LEU A 105 1.07 -5.16 -14.95
CA LEU A 105 -0.20 -5.21 -14.23
C LEU A 105 -0.91 -6.51 -14.60
N TRP A 106 -1.50 -7.16 -13.62
CA TRP A 106 -2.14 -8.44 -13.80
C TRP A 106 -3.42 -8.57 -12.97
N LYS A 107 -4.33 -9.40 -13.47
CA LYS A 107 -5.51 -9.90 -12.76
C LYS A 107 -5.37 -11.39 -12.54
N LYS A 108 -6.22 -11.97 -11.68
CA LYS A 108 -6.20 -13.39 -11.33
C LYS A 108 -6.13 -14.30 -12.57
N ASP A 109 -6.91 -14.01 -13.60
CA ASP A 109 -7.00 -14.84 -14.81
C ASP A 109 -5.79 -14.65 -15.77
N GLU A 110 -4.97 -13.63 -15.53
CA GLU A 110 -3.79 -13.31 -16.35
C GLU A 110 -2.49 -13.89 -15.74
N ILE A 111 -2.54 -14.34 -14.49
CA ILE A 111 -1.41 -14.98 -13.82
C ILE A 111 -1.28 -16.41 -14.35
N LYS A 112 -0.20 -16.65 -15.06
CA LYS A 112 0.14 -17.95 -15.63
C LYS A 112 1.01 -18.74 -14.67
N GLU A 113 1.17 -20.04 -14.94
CA GLU A 113 1.98 -20.96 -14.13
C GLU A 113 3.46 -20.55 -13.98
N ASN A 114 3.96 -19.66 -14.82
CA ASN A 114 5.34 -19.20 -14.80
C ASN A 114 5.75 -18.42 -13.54
N ILE A 115 4.80 -17.95 -12.73
CA ILE A 115 5.11 -17.34 -11.42
C ILE A 115 5.49 -18.38 -10.36
N TYR A 116 5.13 -19.66 -10.60
CA TYR A 116 5.46 -20.78 -9.73
C TYR A 116 6.80 -21.35 -10.13
N ILE A 117 7.70 -21.50 -9.19
CA ILE A 117 9.03 -22.08 -9.44
C ILE A 117 9.35 -23.09 -8.32
N ASP A 118 10.01 -24.17 -8.68
CA ASP A 118 10.43 -25.17 -7.71
C ASP A 118 11.62 -24.68 -6.87
N PHE A 119 11.68 -25.05 -5.59
CA PHE A 119 12.73 -24.61 -4.67
C PHE A 119 14.12 -24.97 -5.17
N GLU A 120 14.33 -26.20 -5.61
CA GLU A 120 15.63 -26.65 -6.12
C GLU A 120 16.01 -25.90 -7.42
N THR A 121 15.02 -25.55 -8.22
CA THR A 121 15.22 -24.73 -9.42
C THR A 121 15.68 -23.32 -9.06
N VAL A 122 15.09 -22.68 -8.04
CA VAL A 122 15.51 -21.35 -7.58
C VAL A 122 16.96 -21.36 -7.09
N ILE A 123 17.40 -22.45 -6.47
CA ILE A 123 18.79 -22.57 -6.00
C ILE A 123 19.77 -22.62 -7.16
N SER A 124 19.39 -23.12 -8.34
CA SER A 124 20.23 -23.10 -9.54
C SER A 124 20.47 -21.66 -10.06
N LYS A 125 21.51 -21.47 -10.87
CA LYS A 125 21.82 -20.17 -11.46
C LYS A 125 20.74 -19.69 -12.45
N GLU A 126 20.24 -20.58 -13.26
CA GLU A 126 19.23 -20.25 -14.29
C GLU A 126 17.86 -20.02 -13.66
N GLY A 127 17.45 -20.89 -12.71
CA GLY A 127 16.19 -20.71 -12.00
C GLY A 127 16.17 -19.44 -11.15
N TYR A 128 17.30 -19.05 -10.57
CA TYR A 128 17.40 -17.77 -9.84
C TYR A 128 17.14 -16.56 -10.73
N LYS A 129 17.62 -16.56 -11.97
CA LYS A 129 17.30 -15.50 -12.94
C LYS A 129 15.80 -15.42 -13.26
N ILE A 130 15.15 -16.60 -13.40
CA ILE A 130 13.70 -16.66 -13.62
C ILE A 130 12.96 -16.11 -12.41
N PHE A 131 13.36 -16.49 -11.21
CA PHE A 131 12.81 -15.97 -9.96
C PHE A 131 12.89 -14.43 -9.88
N LEU A 132 14.07 -13.85 -10.09
CA LEU A 132 14.25 -12.39 -10.08
C LEU A 132 13.44 -11.70 -11.18
N LYS A 133 13.33 -12.31 -12.36
CA LYS A 133 12.52 -11.77 -13.46
C LYS A 133 11.02 -11.75 -13.10
N ASN A 134 10.54 -12.78 -12.40
CA ASN A 134 9.17 -12.83 -11.94
C ASN A 134 8.90 -11.74 -10.89
N LEU A 135 9.77 -11.59 -9.88
CA LEU A 135 9.68 -10.51 -8.91
C LEU A 135 9.66 -9.12 -9.58
N TYR A 136 10.54 -8.91 -10.56
CA TYR A 136 10.63 -7.63 -11.28
C TYR A 136 9.39 -7.33 -12.12
N ASN A 137 8.84 -8.35 -12.81
CA ASN A 137 7.72 -8.16 -13.73
C ASN A 137 6.37 -8.13 -13.00
N TYR A 138 6.16 -9.01 -12.02
CA TYR A 138 4.86 -9.26 -11.40
C TYR A 138 4.76 -8.76 -9.96
N GLY A 139 5.88 -8.39 -9.35
CA GLY A 139 5.96 -7.98 -7.95
C GLY A 139 5.98 -9.14 -6.95
N PHE A 140 5.83 -10.39 -7.40
CA PHE A 140 5.86 -11.58 -6.55
C PHE A 140 6.25 -12.84 -7.32
N CYS A 141 6.58 -13.90 -6.57
CA CYS A 141 6.85 -15.23 -7.10
C CYS A 141 6.50 -16.27 -6.03
N VAL A 142 5.96 -17.41 -6.43
CA VAL A 142 5.61 -18.51 -5.53
C VAL A 142 6.63 -19.63 -5.68
N ILE A 143 7.31 -19.97 -4.59
CA ILE A 143 8.29 -21.06 -4.57
C ILE A 143 7.61 -22.29 -4.00
N LYS A 144 7.55 -23.36 -4.79
CA LYS A 144 6.93 -24.65 -4.42
C LYS A 144 7.96 -25.65 -3.89
N ASN A 145 7.45 -26.67 -3.21
CA ASN A 145 8.24 -27.80 -2.72
C ASN A 145 9.36 -27.39 -1.74
N CYS A 146 9.14 -26.30 -1.00
CA CYS A 146 9.97 -25.94 0.14
C CYS A 146 9.72 -26.92 1.30
N LYS A 147 10.77 -27.28 2.03
CA LYS A 147 10.59 -27.84 3.36
C LYS A 147 10.02 -26.78 4.29
N THR A 148 9.12 -27.16 5.18
CA THR A 148 8.52 -26.28 6.20
C THR A 148 9.49 -26.03 7.36
N GLU A 149 10.65 -25.48 7.02
CA GLU A 149 11.75 -25.18 7.94
C GLU A 149 12.25 -23.75 7.70
N LEU A 150 12.61 -23.06 8.78
CA LEU A 150 13.18 -21.71 8.71
C LEU A 150 14.41 -21.65 7.79
N SER A 151 15.19 -22.75 7.74
CA SER A 151 16.36 -22.91 6.88
C SER A 151 16.04 -22.75 5.38
N SER A 152 14.84 -23.07 4.95
CA SER A 152 14.40 -22.88 3.55
C SER A 152 14.29 -21.40 3.20
N VAL A 153 13.69 -20.60 4.08
CA VAL A 153 13.62 -19.14 3.94
C VAL A 153 15.01 -18.55 3.94
N GLU A 154 15.84 -18.97 4.89
CA GLU A 154 17.20 -18.47 5.04
C GLU A 154 18.07 -18.72 3.80
N LYS A 155 17.97 -19.88 3.17
CA LYS A 155 18.70 -20.20 1.93
C LYS A 155 18.33 -19.26 0.79
N ILE A 156 17.05 -18.97 0.62
CA ILE A 156 16.60 -18.02 -0.42
C ILE A 156 17.03 -16.60 -0.08
N ALA A 157 16.84 -16.17 1.18
CA ALA A 157 17.22 -14.85 1.64
C ALA A 157 18.72 -14.57 1.41
N LYS A 158 19.61 -15.48 1.81
CA LYS A 158 21.07 -15.36 1.60
C LYS A 158 21.45 -15.28 0.13
N LYS A 159 20.67 -15.88 -0.76
CA LYS A 159 20.92 -15.81 -2.20
C LYS A 159 20.54 -14.46 -2.80
N ILE A 160 19.53 -13.79 -2.23
CA ILE A 160 19.09 -12.45 -2.65
C ILE A 160 20.02 -11.38 -2.07
N GLY A 161 20.35 -11.47 -0.78
CA GLY A 161 21.16 -10.49 -0.09
C GLY A 161 21.14 -10.67 1.41
N TYR A 162 21.36 -9.58 2.12
CA TYR A 162 21.33 -9.56 3.58
C TYR A 162 19.89 -9.55 4.10
N VAL A 163 19.63 -10.35 5.14
CA VAL A 163 18.38 -10.27 5.88
C VAL A 163 18.35 -8.97 6.67
N ARG A 164 17.37 -8.14 6.39
CA ARG A 164 17.18 -6.89 7.11
C ARG A 164 16.52 -7.16 8.46
N HIS A 165 17.08 -6.56 9.50
CA HIS A 165 16.46 -6.58 10.83
C HIS A 165 15.39 -5.48 10.92
N SER A 166 14.19 -5.87 11.29
CA SER A 166 13.08 -4.98 11.64
C SER A 166 12.87 -4.94 13.14
N ILE A 167 11.82 -4.26 13.60
CA ILE A 167 11.37 -4.31 15.01
C ILE A 167 11.00 -5.73 15.47
N PHE A 168 10.69 -6.62 14.52
CA PHE A 168 10.37 -8.03 14.76
C PHE A 168 11.60 -8.97 14.70
N GLY A 169 12.78 -8.45 14.43
CA GLY A 169 14.00 -9.21 14.18
C GLY A 169 14.31 -9.40 12.70
N GLY A 170 15.17 -10.39 12.38
CA GLY A 170 15.56 -10.74 11.00
C GLY A 170 14.68 -11.84 10.42
N LEU A 171 14.74 -13.03 11.04
CA LEU A 171 13.89 -14.17 10.72
C LEU A 171 13.06 -14.49 11.96
N TRP A 172 11.75 -14.60 11.81
CA TRP A 172 10.86 -14.92 12.93
C TRP A 172 9.71 -15.81 12.47
N SER A 173 9.14 -16.54 13.42
CA SER A 173 7.89 -17.26 13.25
C SER A 173 6.78 -16.55 14.02
N PHE A 174 5.57 -16.60 13.52
CA PHE A 174 4.40 -16.09 14.21
C PHE A 174 3.22 -17.02 14.04
N GLU A 175 2.37 -17.02 15.03
CA GLU A 175 1.12 -17.78 15.07
C GLU A 175 -0.02 -16.80 15.35
N SER A 176 -1.25 -17.24 15.09
CA SER A 176 -2.43 -16.45 15.46
C SER A 176 -2.50 -16.27 16.98
N ASP A 177 -2.61 -15.04 17.46
CA ASP A 177 -2.75 -14.70 18.88
C ASP A 177 -3.72 -13.53 19.04
N GLU A 178 -4.91 -13.80 19.55
CA GLU A 178 -5.98 -12.82 19.75
C GLU A 178 -5.63 -11.73 20.80
N ASN A 179 -4.60 -11.94 21.62
CA ASN A 179 -4.14 -10.95 22.57
C ASN A 179 -3.25 -9.87 21.95
N MET A 180 -2.78 -10.10 20.73
CA MET A 180 -1.97 -9.12 20.00
C MET A 180 -2.86 -8.07 19.32
N ALA A 181 -2.46 -6.81 19.42
CA ALA A 181 -3.23 -5.70 18.86
C ALA A 181 -3.10 -5.56 17.33
N ASP A 182 -2.13 -6.23 16.72
CA ASP A 182 -1.88 -6.15 15.28
C ASP A 182 -2.74 -7.18 14.53
N SER A 183 -3.38 -6.74 13.45
CA SER A 183 -4.22 -7.59 12.59
C SER A 183 -3.47 -8.78 11.98
N ALA A 184 -2.14 -8.73 11.87
CA ALA A 184 -1.32 -9.84 11.40
C ALA A 184 -1.38 -11.09 12.28
N TYR A 185 -1.77 -10.95 13.56
CA TYR A 185 -1.92 -12.07 14.50
C TYR A 185 -3.37 -12.55 14.64
N THR A 186 -4.31 -11.90 13.97
CA THR A 186 -5.72 -12.33 13.98
C THR A 186 -5.99 -13.40 12.92
N GLN A 187 -7.17 -14.05 13.00
CA GLN A 187 -7.67 -14.96 11.96
C GLN A 187 -8.50 -14.23 10.90
N GLU A 188 -8.55 -12.91 10.93
CA GLU A 188 -9.24 -12.10 9.93
C GLU A 188 -8.48 -12.07 8.60
N GLU A 189 -9.22 -11.91 7.52
CA GLU A 189 -8.63 -11.75 6.18
C GLU A 189 -7.75 -10.50 6.11
N LEU A 190 -6.46 -10.70 5.88
CA LEU A 190 -5.55 -9.62 5.54
C LEU A 190 -5.68 -9.28 4.05
N ARG A 191 -6.33 -8.17 3.77
CA ARG A 191 -6.48 -7.66 2.40
C ARG A 191 -5.14 -7.19 1.83
N PRO A 192 -5.00 -7.11 0.49
CA PRO A 192 -3.79 -6.59 -0.13
C PRO A 192 -3.38 -5.23 0.43
N HIS A 193 -2.16 -5.14 0.93
CA HIS A 193 -1.60 -3.96 1.57
C HIS A 193 -0.09 -3.86 1.35
N THR A 194 0.49 -2.79 1.76
CA THR A 194 1.94 -2.58 1.80
C THR A 194 2.38 -2.50 3.26
N ASP A 195 3.30 -3.37 3.65
CA ASP A 195 3.88 -3.36 5.00
C ASP A 195 4.79 -2.15 5.22
N SER A 196 4.86 -1.72 6.48
CA SER A 196 5.79 -0.68 6.96
C SER A 196 5.74 0.62 6.16
N SER A 197 4.59 0.96 5.59
CA SER A 197 4.38 2.22 4.84
C SER A 197 4.59 3.47 5.71
N TYR A 198 4.61 3.33 7.03
CA TYR A 198 4.92 4.36 8.02
C TYR A 198 6.43 4.60 8.21
N SER A 199 7.28 3.73 7.66
CA SER A 199 8.74 3.82 7.77
C SER A 199 9.33 4.58 6.58
N ASN A 200 10.30 5.44 6.83
CA ASN A 200 11.08 6.09 5.77
C ASN A 200 11.93 5.10 4.97
N ASP A 201 12.22 3.94 5.55
CA ASP A 201 13.02 2.88 4.97
C ASP A 201 12.14 1.62 4.82
N VAL A 202 11.40 1.57 3.72
CA VAL A 202 10.44 0.51 3.42
C VAL A 202 11.15 -0.81 3.10
N PRO A 203 10.67 -1.98 3.60
CA PRO A 203 11.21 -3.27 3.19
C PRO A 203 11.00 -3.50 1.69
N CYS A 204 12.05 -3.98 1.02
CA CYS A 204 12.00 -4.21 -0.42
C CYS A 204 11.34 -5.53 -0.80
N LEU A 205 11.74 -6.62 -0.15
CA LEU A 205 11.23 -7.97 -0.40
C LEU A 205 10.90 -8.64 0.92
N GLN A 206 9.77 -9.32 0.95
CA GLN A 206 9.32 -10.13 2.07
C GLN A 206 9.23 -11.60 1.63
N LEU A 207 9.75 -12.49 2.43
CA LEU A 207 9.68 -13.93 2.22
C LEU A 207 8.75 -14.52 3.29
N LEU A 208 7.69 -15.16 2.86
CA LEU A 208 6.72 -15.85 3.71
C LEU A 208 6.77 -17.34 3.42
N LEU A 209 6.91 -18.15 4.45
CA LEU A 209 6.77 -19.61 4.38
C LEU A 209 5.51 -20.01 5.14
N CYS A 210 4.59 -20.65 4.42
CA CYS A 210 3.40 -21.23 5.01
C CYS A 210 3.73 -22.64 5.51
N CYS A 211 3.44 -22.90 6.80
CA CYS A 211 3.65 -24.19 7.47
C CYS A 211 2.31 -24.91 7.73
#